data_69afad4a84af79f9f35f9aa42ef77a3a
#
_entry.id   69afad4a84af79f9f35f9aa42ef77a3a
#
_cell.length_a   1.000
_cell.length_b   1.000
_cell.length_c   1.000
_cell.angle_alpha   90.00
_cell.angle_beta   90.00
_cell.angle_gamma   90.00
#
_symmetry.space_group_name_H-M   'P 1'
#
loop_
_entity.id
_entity.type
_entity.pdbx_description
1 polymer ?
#
loop_
_entity_poly.entity_id
_entity_poly.type
_entity_poly.pdbx_seq_one_letter_code
_entity_poly.pdbx_strand_id
1 'polypeptide(L)'
;MEEIGEIMKESEESLRQRLGSLIGLGGIRPVKSSGDARMFASDPIKFVPKGWGYEKWIANCPEYCGKLLFIAKGRKCSFHYHELKDEVFYVQKGAIEMYYSFQNNLETADMKILVEGDKMHIPTGMRHQFVALKDTELFEFSTTHFEEDSYRLEKGD
;
A
#
# COMPACT_ATOMS: atom_id res chain seq x y z
N MET A 1 -22.49 24.37 0.86
CA MET A 1 -21.93 23.74 -0.36
C MET A 1 -21.12 24.72 -1.23
N GLU A 2 -21.09 26.01 -0.91
CA GLU A 2 -20.26 26.99 -1.61
C GLU A 2 -18.80 27.06 -1.13
N GLU A 3 -18.52 26.73 0.12
CA GLU A 3 -17.15 26.82 0.67
C GLU A 3 -16.16 25.75 0.13
N ILE A 4 -16.63 24.60 -0.32
CA ILE A 4 -15.76 23.54 -0.89
C ILE A 4 -15.34 23.87 -2.33
N GLY A 5 -16.10 24.73 -3.02
CA GLY A 5 -15.80 25.14 -4.40
C GLY A 5 -14.67 26.18 -4.53
N GLU A 6 -14.37 26.92 -3.48
CA GLU A 6 -13.29 27.93 -3.50
C GLU A 6 -11.90 27.34 -3.24
N ILE A 7 -11.82 26.25 -2.47
CA ILE A 7 -10.54 25.58 -2.14
C ILE A 7 -9.90 24.92 -3.38
N MET A 8 -10.68 24.59 -4.39
CA MET A 8 -10.17 23.94 -5.62
C MET A 8 -9.68 24.92 -6.72
N LYS A 9 -9.66 26.22 -6.46
CA LYS A 9 -9.18 27.23 -7.43
C LYS A 9 -7.91 27.98 -7.00
N GLU A 10 -7.25 27.50 -5.96
CA GLU A 10 -5.94 28.04 -5.62
C GLU A 10 -4.95 27.70 -6.74
N SER A 11 -4.39 28.71 -7.41
CA SER A 11 -3.45 28.49 -8.50
C SER A 11 -2.19 27.81 -7.96
N GLU A 12 -1.55 26.98 -8.78
CA GLU A 12 -0.28 26.32 -8.45
C GLU A 12 0.78 27.32 -7.97
N GLU A 13 0.68 28.55 -8.41
CA GLU A 13 1.53 29.67 -8.03
C GLU A 13 1.25 30.18 -6.61
N SER A 14 -0.02 30.22 -6.18
CA SER A 14 -0.42 30.56 -4.81
C SER A 14 0.06 29.50 -3.80
N LEU A 15 -0.07 28.23 -4.15
CA LEU A 15 0.46 27.11 -3.36
C LEU A 15 1.99 27.18 -3.23
N ARG A 16 2.71 27.46 -4.31
CA ARG A 16 4.17 27.64 -4.30
C ARG A 16 4.58 28.85 -3.46
N GLN A 17 3.83 29.93 -3.47
CA GLN A 17 4.11 31.14 -2.69
C GLN A 17 3.88 30.90 -1.18
N ARG A 18 2.80 30.18 -0.81
CA ARG A 18 2.53 29.76 0.57
C ARG A 18 3.56 28.78 1.10
N LEU A 19 3.94 27.79 0.30
CA LEU A 19 5.01 26.85 0.64
C LEU A 19 6.36 27.57 0.77
N GLY A 20 6.64 28.56 -0.09
CA GLY A 20 7.85 29.38 0.01
C GLY A 20 7.91 30.21 1.30
N SER A 21 6.78 30.73 1.77
CA SER A 21 6.71 31.48 3.04
C SER A 21 6.81 30.61 4.29
N LEU A 22 6.34 29.35 4.23
CA LEU A 22 6.50 28.36 5.30
C LEU A 22 7.94 27.86 5.43
N ILE A 23 8.70 27.81 4.33
CA ILE A 23 10.12 27.43 4.32
C ILE A 23 10.98 28.54 4.96
N GLY A 24 10.50 29.78 5.01
CA GLY A 24 11.19 30.91 5.68
C GLY A 24 11.11 30.92 7.20
N LEU A 25 10.23 30.11 7.81
CA LEU A 25 9.99 30.08 9.27
C LEU A 25 10.73 28.95 10.00
N GLY A 26 11.97 28.70 9.67
CA GLY A 26 12.87 27.95 10.52
C GLY A 26 13.08 26.49 10.13
N GLY A 27 14.16 26.21 9.48
CA GLY A 27 14.96 25.03 9.77
C GLY A 27 14.84 23.82 8.86
N ILE A 28 14.08 23.83 7.77
CA ILE A 28 14.30 22.84 6.70
C ILE A 28 15.48 23.35 5.87
N ARG A 29 16.69 22.92 6.21
CA ARG A 29 17.84 23.15 5.33
C ARG A 29 17.52 22.49 4.00
N PRO A 30 17.60 23.24 2.87
CA PRO A 30 17.55 22.57 1.57
C PRO A 30 18.66 21.53 1.59
N VAL A 31 18.28 20.26 1.37
CA VAL A 31 19.25 19.20 1.13
C VAL A 31 20.08 19.69 -0.04
N LYS A 32 21.35 20.05 0.21
CA LYS A 32 22.27 20.37 -0.88
C LYS A 32 22.28 19.14 -1.77
N SER A 33 21.75 19.26 -2.97
CA SER A 33 21.82 18.22 -3.98
C SER A 33 23.29 17.91 -4.21
N SER A 34 23.82 16.93 -3.49
CA SER A 34 25.04 16.28 -3.90
C SER A 34 24.67 15.54 -5.17
N GLY A 35 24.77 16.19 -6.30
CA GLY A 35 24.79 15.73 -7.69
C GLY A 35 24.23 14.37 -8.10
N ASP A 36 23.48 13.69 -7.24
CA ASP A 36 22.91 12.40 -7.52
C ASP A 36 21.46 12.56 -8.06
N ALA A 37 21.37 12.69 -9.39
CA ALA A 37 20.09 12.74 -10.11
C ALA A 37 19.18 11.56 -9.78
N ARG A 38 19.67 10.51 -9.15
CA ARG A 38 18.91 9.32 -8.71
C ARG A 38 17.94 9.63 -7.57
N MET A 39 18.14 10.72 -6.81
CA MET A 39 17.25 11.11 -5.72
C MET A 39 15.87 11.59 -6.21
N PHE A 40 15.77 11.95 -7.49
CA PHE A 40 14.53 12.44 -8.11
C PHE A 40 14.14 11.67 -9.37
N ALA A 41 14.95 10.68 -9.79
CA ALA A 41 14.55 9.74 -10.82
C ALA A 41 13.57 8.76 -10.18
N SER A 42 12.27 9.07 -10.27
CA SER A 42 11.26 8.09 -9.96
C SER A 42 11.34 7.00 -11.02
N ASP A 43 11.74 5.80 -10.62
CA ASP A 43 11.48 4.63 -11.44
C ASP A 43 9.99 4.61 -11.76
N PRO A 44 9.61 4.24 -12.99
CA PRO A 44 8.22 4.20 -13.36
C PRO A 44 7.47 3.22 -12.46
N ILE A 45 6.25 3.60 -12.04
CA ILE A 45 5.38 2.71 -11.26
C ILE A 45 5.21 1.39 -12.03
N LYS A 46 5.59 0.29 -11.40
CA LYS A 46 5.43 -1.04 -11.98
C LYS A 46 3.98 -1.49 -11.81
N PHE A 47 3.32 -1.80 -12.91
CA PHE A 47 1.98 -2.38 -12.93
C PHE A 47 2.08 -3.90 -13.08
N VAL A 48 1.46 -4.64 -12.14
CA VAL A 48 1.49 -6.11 -12.11
C VAL A 48 0.06 -6.63 -12.10
N PRO A 49 -0.44 -7.20 -13.22
CA PRO A 49 -1.77 -7.81 -13.26
C PRO A 49 -1.80 -9.09 -12.42
N LYS A 50 -2.93 -9.32 -11.76
CA LYS A 50 -3.25 -10.50 -10.95
C LYS A 50 -4.62 -11.04 -11.35
N GLY A 51 -4.92 -12.30 -11.09
CA GLY A 51 -6.25 -12.85 -11.33
C GLY A 51 -7.34 -12.18 -10.49
N TRP A 52 -6.98 -11.67 -9.32
CA TRP A 52 -7.88 -10.92 -8.44
C TRP A 52 -7.97 -9.41 -8.73
N GLY A 53 -7.14 -8.86 -9.63
CA GLY A 53 -7.09 -7.43 -9.96
C GLY A 53 -5.69 -7.00 -10.40
N TYR A 54 -5.05 -6.10 -9.65
CA TYR A 54 -3.68 -5.67 -9.97
C TYR A 54 -2.95 -5.07 -8.77
N GLU A 55 -1.63 -5.02 -8.87
CA GLU A 55 -0.76 -4.26 -7.99
C GLU A 55 -0.11 -3.10 -8.77
N LYS A 56 -0.03 -1.94 -8.14
CA LYS A 56 0.86 -0.84 -8.53
C LYS A 56 1.98 -0.74 -7.51
N TRP A 57 3.19 -1.06 -7.92
CA TRP A 57 4.36 -0.92 -7.07
C TRP A 57 4.83 0.52 -7.13
N ILE A 58 4.57 1.26 -6.06
CA ILE A 58 4.90 2.68 -5.94
C ILE A 58 6.36 2.84 -5.55
N ALA A 59 6.84 1.96 -4.66
CA ALA A 59 8.23 1.86 -4.25
C ALA A 59 8.57 0.41 -3.91
N ASN A 60 9.79 -0.01 -4.21
CA ASN A 60 10.40 -1.23 -3.67
C ASN A 60 11.91 -1.02 -3.65
N CYS A 61 12.43 -0.68 -2.48
CA CYS A 61 13.84 -0.38 -2.26
C CYS A 61 14.37 -1.21 -1.08
N PRO A 62 15.68 -1.18 -0.79
CA PRO A 62 16.25 -2.00 0.28
C PRO A 62 15.65 -1.76 1.66
N GLU A 63 15.05 -0.60 1.91
CA GLU A 63 14.54 -0.22 3.22
C GLU A 63 13.05 -0.48 3.38
N TYR A 64 12.26 -0.37 2.29
CA TYR A 64 10.79 -0.50 2.33
C TYR A 64 10.18 -0.82 0.97
N CYS A 65 8.92 -1.26 1.03
CA CYS A 65 8.04 -1.41 -0.12
C CYS A 65 6.71 -0.71 0.13
N GLY A 66 6.16 -0.09 -0.92
CA GLY A 66 4.83 0.50 -0.92
C GLY A 66 4.07 0.14 -2.18
N LYS A 67 2.89 -0.45 -2.05
CA LYS A 67 2.04 -0.83 -3.17
C LYS A 67 0.61 -0.36 -2.97
N LEU A 68 -0.07 -0.09 -4.09
CA LEU A 68 -1.51 -0.02 -4.17
C LEU A 68 -2.02 -1.30 -4.84
N LEU A 69 -2.91 -2.02 -4.16
CA LEU A 69 -3.58 -3.20 -4.64
C LEU A 69 -5.04 -2.86 -4.96
N PHE A 70 -5.50 -3.17 -6.16
CA PHE A 70 -6.91 -3.17 -6.49
C PHE A 70 -7.42 -4.60 -6.58
N ILE A 71 -8.46 -4.91 -5.79
CA ILE A 71 -9.07 -6.23 -5.74
C ILE A 71 -10.53 -6.11 -6.19
N ALA A 72 -10.90 -6.81 -7.25
CA ALA A 72 -12.28 -6.84 -7.73
C ALA A 72 -13.17 -7.60 -6.73
N LYS A 73 -14.42 -7.16 -6.58
CA LYS A 73 -15.40 -7.79 -5.71
C LYS A 73 -15.48 -9.31 -5.93
N GLY A 74 -15.47 -10.06 -4.85
CA GLY A 74 -15.53 -11.53 -4.83
C GLY A 74 -14.22 -12.23 -5.17
N ARG A 75 -13.17 -11.48 -5.48
CA ARG A 75 -11.84 -12.04 -5.78
C ARG A 75 -10.98 -12.12 -4.54
N LYS A 76 -9.98 -13.03 -4.59
CA LYS A 76 -9.11 -13.32 -3.45
C LYS A 76 -7.65 -13.52 -3.86
N CYS A 77 -6.73 -13.14 -3.01
CA CYS A 77 -5.33 -13.55 -3.15
C CYS A 77 -5.12 -15.00 -2.69
N SER A 78 -3.94 -15.54 -2.88
CA SER A 78 -3.54 -16.82 -2.29
C SER A 78 -3.54 -16.76 -0.77
N PHE A 79 -3.76 -17.90 -0.10
CA PHE A 79 -3.40 -18.04 1.32
C PHE A 79 -1.90 -18.33 1.38
N HIS A 80 -1.13 -17.39 1.92
CA HIS A 80 0.33 -17.42 1.89
C HIS A 80 0.96 -16.73 3.10
N TYR A 81 2.27 -16.83 3.21
CA TYR A 81 3.06 -16.12 4.21
C TYR A 81 4.42 -15.70 3.64
N HIS A 82 5.10 -14.88 4.39
CA HIS A 82 6.45 -14.41 4.13
C HIS A 82 7.36 -14.74 5.30
N GLU A 83 8.60 -15.12 5.03
CA GLU A 83 9.61 -15.38 6.06
C GLU A 83 10.46 -14.16 6.39
N LEU A 84 10.54 -13.20 5.48
CA LEU A 84 11.34 -11.99 5.62
C LEU A 84 10.47 -10.73 5.69
N LYS A 85 9.36 -10.72 4.97
CA LYS A 85 8.53 -9.54 4.79
C LYS A 85 7.58 -9.35 5.98
N ASP A 86 7.57 -8.13 6.51
CA ASP A 86 6.61 -7.61 7.48
C ASP A 86 5.72 -6.60 6.78
N GLU A 87 4.38 -6.66 6.97
CA GLU A 87 3.42 -5.90 6.18
C GLU A 87 2.38 -5.21 7.05
N VAL A 88 1.92 -4.05 6.59
CA VAL A 88 0.71 -3.40 7.07
C VAL A 88 -0.19 -3.13 5.89
N PHE A 89 -1.42 -3.63 5.94
CA PHE A 89 -2.49 -3.27 5.01
C PHE A 89 -3.36 -2.16 5.57
N TYR A 90 -3.71 -1.19 4.71
CA TYR A 90 -4.67 -0.13 5.00
C TYR A 90 -5.75 -0.13 3.93
N VAL A 91 -7.02 -0.18 4.34
CA VAL A 91 -8.15 -0.12 3.42
C VAL A 91 -8.42 1.33 3.03
N GLN A 92 -7.99 1.71 1.82
CA GLN A 92 -8.23 3.05 1.28
C GLN A 92 -9.68 3.21 0.83
N LYS A 93 -10.27 2.15 0.26
CA LYS A 93 -11.65 2.13 -0.21
C LYS A 93 -12.18 0.70 -0.26
N GLY A 94 -13.46 0.50 0.04
CA GLY A 94 -14.09 -0.80 -0.07
C GLY A 94 -14.17 -1.58 1.24
N ALA A 95 -14.10 -2.91 1.15
CA ALA A 95 -14.13 -3.81 2.30
C ALA A 95 -13.60 -5.19 1.92
N ILE A 96 -12.89 -5.84 2.84
CA ILE A 96 -12.35 -7.19 2.69
C ILE A 96 -12.65 -8.06 3.91
N GLU A 97 -12.71 -9.36 3.70
CA GLU A 97 -12.42 -10.36 4.74
C GLU A 97 -10.90 -10.60 4.72
N MET A 98 -10.27 -10.50 5.86
CA MET A 98 -8.87 -10.84 6.07
C MET A 98 -8.80 -12.09 6.93
N TYR A 99 -8.40 -13.21 6.32
CA TYR A 99 -8.09 -14.47 7.00
C TYR A 99 -6.63 -14.45 7.43
N TYR A 100 -6.35 -14.89 8.66
CA TYR A 100 -4.99 -14.88 9.19
C TYR A 100 -4.77 -16.00 10.21
N SER A 101 -3.55 -16.55 10.22
CA SER A 101 -3.18 -17.63 11.14
C SER A 101 -1.66 -17.79 11.21
N PHE A 102 -1.16 -18.41 12.27
CA PHE A 102 0.21 -18.94 12.30
C PHE A 102 0.27 -20.45 11.91
N GLN A 103 -0.87 -21.02 11.53
CA GLN A 103 -0.97 -22.42 11.08
C GLN A 103 -1.21 -22.49 9.57
N ASN A 104 -0.81 -23.60 8.95
CA ASN A 104 -0.91 -23.81 7.50
C ASN A 104 -2.31 -24.29 7.06
N ASN A 105 -3.36 -23.98 7.78
CA ASN A 105 -4.72 -24.42 7.48
C ASN A 105 -5.68 -23.23 7.45
N LEU A 106 -6.23 -22.94 6.27
CA LEU A 106 -7.18 -21.84 6.07
C LEU A 106 -8.51 -22.09 6.79
N GLU A 107 -8.98 -23.35 6.88
CA GLU A 107 -10.25 -23.67 7.53
C GLU A 107 -10.30 -23.31 9.02
N THR A 108 -9.13 -23.27 9.65
CA THR A 108 -8.96 -22.93 11.07
C THR A 108 -8.39 -21.50 11.29
N ALA A 109 -8.23 -20.74 10.21
CA ALA A 109 -7.73 -19.38 10.31
C ALA A 109 -8.80 -18.47 10.95
N ASP A 110 -8.33 -17.51 11.73
CA ASP A 110 -9.16 -16.41 12.19
C ASP A 110 -9.56 -15.52 11.01
N MET A 111 -10.71 -14.83 11.13
CA MET A 111 -11.19 -13.91 10.12
C MET A 111 -11.58 -12.58 10.75
N LYS A 112 -11.21 -11.49 10.08
CA LYS A 112 -11.64 -10.14 10.43
C LYS A 112 -12.11 -9.40 9.19
N ILE A 113 -13.25 -8.72 9.29
CA ILE A 113 -13.69 -7.78 8.25
C ILE A 113 -12.96 -6.46 8.49
N LEU A 114 -12.33 -5.95 7.43
CA LEU A 114 -11.71 -4.64 7.39
C LEU A 114 -12.48 -3.76 6.39
N VAL A 115 -12.79 -2.55 6.81
CA VAL A 115 -13.51 -1.55 6.00
C VAL A 115 -12.64 -0.30 5.79
N GLU A 116 -13.11 0.60 4.97
CA GLU A 116 -12.44 1.88 4.71
C GLU A 116 -11.98 2.58 5.99
N GLY A 117 -10.70 2.92 6.07
CA GLY A 117 -10.05 3.51 7.24
C GLY A 117 -9.39 2.49 8.18
N ASP A 118 -9.70 1.20 8.07
CA ASP A 118 -9.07 0.17 8.89
C ASP A 118 -7.68 -0.19 8.40
N LYS A 119 -6.86 -0.66 9.33
CA LYS A 119 -5.56 -1.24 9.04
C LYS A 119 -5.34 -2.55 9.79
N MET A 120 -4.47 -3.39 9.26
CA MET A 120 -4.02 -4.61 9.92
C MET A 120 -2.53 -4.84 9.68
N HIS A 121 -1.81 -5.18 10.75
CA HIS A 121 -0.43 -5.61 10.69
C HIS A 121 -0.37 -7.13 10.48
N ILE A 122 0.43 -7.56 9.53
CA ILE A 122 0.74 -8.96 9.22
C ILE A 122 2.24 -9.14 9.48
N PRO A 123 2.62 -9.62 10.66
CA PRO A 123 4.02 -9.86 10.96
C PRO A 123 4.56 -11.03 10.16
N THR A 124 5.88 -11.06 10.02
CA THR A 124 6.63 -12.16 9.41
C THR A 124 6.14 -13.52 9.90
N GLY A 125 5.92 -14.44 8.99
CA GLY A 125 5.43 -15.80 9.29
C GLY A 125 3.91 -15.92 9.48
N MET A 126 3.16 -14.83 9.55
CA MET A 126 1.69 -14.91 9.60
C MET A 126 1.11 -15.24 8.23
N ARG A 127 0.35 -16.35 8.15
CA ARG A 127 -0.40 -16.73 6.96
C ARG A 127 -1.58 -15.79 6.83
N HIS A 128 -1.84 -15.34 5.60
CA HIS A 128 -2.96 -14.44 5.36
C HIS A 128 -3.54 -14.60 3.96
N GLN A 129 -4.81 -14.24 3.85
CA GLN A 129 -5.56 -14.15 2.60
C GLN A 129 -6.59 -13.04 2.73
N PHE A 130 -6.72 -12.20 1.73
CA PHE A 130 -7.87 -11.29 1.64
C PHE A 130 -8.87 -11.77 0.60
N VAL A 131 -10.16 -11.53 0.87
CA VAL A 131 -11.29 -11.72 -0.05
C VAL A 131 -12.05 -10.40 -0.13
N ALA A 132 -12.22 -9.85 -1.32
CA ALA A 132 -12.89 -8.56 -1.48
C ALA A 132 -14.43 -8.70 -1.41
N LEU A 133 -15.03 -8.03 -0.45
CA LEU A 133 -16.49 -7.91 -0.31
C LEU A 133 -17.09 -6.88 -1.28
N LYS A 134 -16.27 -5.91 -1.69
CA LYS A 134 -16.54 -4.87 -2.68
C LYS A 134 -15.29 -4.67 -3.52
N ASP A 135 -15.38 -3.94 -4.63
CA ASP A 135 -14.18 -3.43 -5.29
C ASP A 135 -13.39 -2.63 -4.27
N THR A 136 -12.14 -3.04 -4.03
CA THR A 136 -11.35 -2.58 -2.90
C THR A 136 -9.97 -2.10 -3.34
N GLU A 137 -9.56 -0.99 -2.77
CA GLU A 137 -8.19 -0.47 -2.85
C GLU A 137 -7.51 -0.62 -1.49
N LEU A 138 -6.40 -1.35 -1.46
CA LEU A 138 -5.54 -1.50 -0.29
C LEU A 138 -4.21 -0.83 -0.54
N PHE A 139 -3.69 -0.11 0.45
CA PHE A 139 -2.27 0.16 0.51
C PHE A 139 -1.56 -0.95 1.30
N GLU A 140 -0.47 -1.45 0.72
CA GLU A 140 0.50 -2.31 1.37
C GLU A 140 1.73 -1.46 1.67
N PHE A 141 2.09 -1.37 2.94
CA PHE A 141 3.35 -0.83 3.42
C PHE A 141 4.13 -2.00 4.03
N SER A 142 5.32 -2.25 3.53
CA SER A 142 6.08 -3.42 3.98
C SER A 142 7.58 -3.18 3.95
N THR A 143 8.33 -4.10 4.52
CA THR A 143 9.75 -4.24 4.22
C THR A 143 9.92 -4.62 2.74
N THR A 144 11.14 -4.67 2.25
CA THR A 144 11.45 -4.99 0.84
C THR A 144 10.71 -6.24 0.37
N HIS A 145 10.13 -6.15 -0.82
CA HIS A 145 9.45 -7.28 -1.45
C HIS A 145 10.42 -8.10 -2.31
N PHE A 146 10.42 -9.41 -2.08
CA PHE A 146 11.09 -10.42 -2.90
C PHE A 146 10.05 -11.43 -3.38
N GLU A 147 10.06 -11.77 -4.68
CA GLU A 147 9.11 -12.75 -5.25
C GLU A 147 9.31 -14.14 -4.63
N GLU A 148 10.55 -14.50 -4.28
CA GLU A 148 10.93 -15.78 -3.69
C GLU A 148 10.43 -15.93 -2.25
N ASP A 149 10.13 -14.82 -1.56
CA ASP A 149 9.63 -14.81 -0.17
C ASP A 149 8.11 -14.96 -0.09
N SER A 150 7.47 -15.52 -1.10
CA SER A 150 6.01 -15.74 -1.12
C SER A 150 5.67 -17.22 -1.11
N TYR A 151 5.43 -17.77 0.07
CA TYR A 151 5.13 -19.20 0.31
C TYR A 151 3.62 -19.44 0.24
N ARG A 152 3.13 -19.92 -0.90
CA ARG A 152 1.70 -20.12 -1.17
C ARG A 152 1.24 -21.49 -0.73
N LEU A 153 0.25 -21.53 0.16
CA LEU A 153 -0.38 -22.76 0.68
C LEU A 153 -1.63 -23.12 -0.12
N GLU A 154 -2.44 -22.09 -0.46
CA GLU A 154 -3.62 -22.26 -1.31
C GLU A 154 -3.64 -21.20 -2.41
N LYS A 155 -4.17 -21.57 -3.57
CA LYS A 155 -4.29 -20.66 -4.70
C LYS A 155 -5.34 -19.58 -4.45
N GLY A 156 -5.04 -18.36 -4.91
CA GLY A 156 -6.01 -17.33 -5.19
C GLY A 156 -6.56 -17.41 -6.63
N ASP A 157 -7.20 -16.32 -7.04
CA ASP A 157 -7.68 -16.13 -8.42
C ASP A 157 -6.55 -15.81 -9.39
#